data_01b18c073bfaa0054b2d1c490516c14d
#
_entry.id   01b18c073bfaa0054b2d1c490516c14d
#
_cell.length_a   1.000
_cell.length_b   1.000
_cell.length_c   1.000
_cell.angle_alpha   90.00
_cell.angle_beta   90.00
_cell.angle_gamma   90.00
#
_symmetry.space_group_name_H-M   'P 1'
#
loop_
_entity.id
_entity.type
_entity.pdbx_description
1 polymer ?
#
loop_
_entity_poly.entity_id
_entity_poly.type
_entity_poly.pdbx_seq_one_letter_code
_entity_poly.pdbx_strand_id
1 'polypeptide(L)'
;MAERVFRRRLKENNRKDIEVSSAALYNFERASADPRSVELLNKKGFDGYGHKSRPLTEDMIAEADKVIAMEGAHQEVIIDKYPDAEGKVYLLKSFSENYNGLDEDIKDPSGRSDYHYRLCFAEIYMAVEGLTKRCI
;
A
#
# COMPACT_ATOMS: atom_id res chain seq x y z
N MET A 1 4.43 1.77 -4.34
CA MET A 1 3.45 1.50 -5.44
C MET A 1 2.01 1.80 -5.05
N ALA A 2 1.49 1.15 -4.03
CA ALA A 2 0.08 1.27 -3.65
C ALA A 2 -0.39 2.70 -3.40
N GLU A 3 0.41 3.50 -2.68
CA GLU A 3 0.10 4.89 -2.42
C GLU A 3 -0.16 5.68 -3.70
N ARG A 4 0.69 5.51 -4.72
CA ARG A 4 0.59 6.23 -5.98
C ARG A 4 -0.64 5.81 -6.78
N VAL A 5 -0.92 4.52 -6.81
CA VAL A 5 -2.10 3.98 -7.51
C VAL A 5 -3.38 4.48 -6.83
N PHE A 6 -3.45 4.39 -5.50
CA PHE A 6 -4.63 4.82 -4.76
C PHE A 6 -4.85 6.34 -4.86
N ARG A 7 -3.78 7.12 -4.74
CA ARG A 7 -3.86 8.58 -4.87
C ARG A 7 -4.44 8.99 -6.22
N ARG A 8 -4.01 8.35 -7.30
CA ARG A 8 -4.54 8.61 -8.62
C ARG A 8 -6.01 8.24 -8.74
N ARG A 9 -6.40 7.10 -8.19
CA ARG A 9 -7.81 6.67 -8.20
C ARG A 9 -8.72 7.65 -7.46
N LEU A 10 -8.26 8.14 -6.33
CA LEU A 10 -9.00 9.17 -5.58
C LEU A 10 -9.16 10.44 -6.39
N LYS A 11 -8.12 10.87 -7.08
CA LYS A 11 -8.15 12.04 -7.94
C LYS A 11 -9.14 11.86 -9.10
N GLU A 12 -9.12 10.72 -9.77
CA GLU A 12 -10.02 10.39 -10.86
C GLU A 12 -11.50 10.38 -10.43
N ASN A 13 -11.76 10.07 -9.18
CA ASN A 13 -13.11 10.04 -8.60
C ASN A 13 -13.47 11.32 -7.83
N ASN A 14 -12.66 12.37 -7.95
CA ASN A 14 -12.85 13.66 -7.27
C ASN A 14 -12.97 13.57 -5.76
N ARG A 15 -12.30 12.59 -5.14
CA ARG A 15 -12.32 12.38 -3.69
C ARG A 15 -11.17 13.15 -3.05
N LYS A 16 -11.41 14.46 -2.83
CA LYS A 16 -10.45 15.36 -2.17
C LYS A 16 -10.49 15.28 -0.65
N ASP A 17 -11.51 14.62 -0.11
CA ASP A 17 -11.73 14.41 1.32
C ASP A 17 -10.92 13.25 1.89
N ILE A 18 -10.27 12.46 1.05
CA ILE A 18 -9.46 11.31 1.47
C ILE A 18 -7.99 11.60 1.19
N GLU A 19 -7.17 11.48 2.24
CA GLU A 19 -5.72 11.58 2.14
C GLU A 19 -5.10 10.20 2.24
N VAL A 20 -4.08 9.94 1.42
CA VAL A 20 -3.32 8.70 1.44
C VAL A 20 -1.84 8.99 1.61
N SER A 21 -1.18 8.21 2.44
CA SER A 21 0.26 8.28 2.63
C SER A 21 0.80 6.88 2.88
N SER A 22 2.11 6.72 2.80
CA SER A 22 2.75 5.45 3.08
C SER A 22 3.92 5.62 4.05
N ALA A 23 4.24 4.54 4.76
CA ALA A 23 5.34 4.48 5.71
C ALA A 23 5.92 3.07 5.74
N ALA A 24 7.15 2.95 6.25
CA ALA A 24 7.83 1.67 6.37
C ALA A 24 7.88 1.23 7.83
N LEU A 25 7.71 -0.08 8.06
CA LEU A 25 7.87 -0.66 9.41
C LEU A 25 9.33 -0.64 9.85
N TYR A 26 10.24 -0.74 8.89
CA TYR A 26 11.67 -0.76 9.14
C TYR A 26 12.28 0.55 8.65
N ASN A 27 13.24 1.06 9.41
CA ASN A 27 13.88 2.34 9.09
C ASN A 27 14.91 2.15 7.97
N PHE A 28 14.57 2.63 6.76
CA PHE A 28 15.47 2.64 5.60
C PHE A 28 16.04 4.03 5.31
N GLU A 29 16.20 4.87 6.31
CA GLU A 29 16.85 6.19 6.23
C GLU A 29 16.46 7.02 4.99
N ARG A 30 15.16 7.21 4.77
CA ARG A 30 14.61 8.00 3.65
C ARG A 30 15.07 7.51 2.28
N ALA A 31 15.25 6.21 2.13
CA ALA A 31 15.57 5.64 0.82
C ALA A 31 14.48 6.03 -0.19
N SER A 32 14.91 6.35 -1.40
CA SER A 32 13.99 6.55 -2.51
C SER A 32 13.32 5.23 -2.89
N ALA A 33 12.22 5.31 -3.64
CA ALA A 33 11.55 4.12 -4.13
C ALA A 33 12.49 3.26 -4.99
N ASP A 34 12.28 1.94 -4.93
CA ASP A 34 13.00 0.99 -5.77
C ASP A 34 12.92 1.41 -7.24
N PRO A 35 14.07 1.58 -7.96
CA PRO A 35 14.06 2.03 -9.34
C PRO A 35 13.20 1.19 -10.28
N ARG A 36 13.11 -0.12 -10.06
CA ARG A 36 12.27 -1.01 -10.88
C ARG A 36 10.79 -0.74 -10.65
N SER A 37 10.40 -0.44 -9.42
CA SER A 37 9.03 -0.04 -9.09
C SER A 37 8.68 1.30 -9.73
N VAL A 38 9.59 2.27 -9.69
CA VAL A 38 9.42 3.58 -10.33
C VAL A 38 9.23 3.42 -11.83
N GLU A 39 10.10 2.63 -12.48
CA GLU A 39 10.01 2.37 -13.92
C GLU A 39 8.66 1.75 -14.30
N LEU A 40 8.22 0.74 -13.56
CA LEU A 40 6.95 0.07 -13.82
C LEU A 40 5.76 1.01 -13.65
N LEU A 41 5.74 1.82 -12.59
CA LEU A 41 4.69 2.81 -12.38
C LEU A 41 4.62 3.80 -13.53
N ASN A 42 5.77 4.31 -13.98
CA ASN A 42 5.82 5.24 -15.10
C ASN A 42 5.33 4.61 -16.40
N LYS A 43 5.67 3.36 -16.67
CA LYS A 43 5.17 2.63 -17.84
C LYS A 43 3.66 2.45 -17.82
N LYS A 44 3.06 2.34 -16.65
CA LYS A 44 1.61 2.18 -16.48
C LYS A 44 0.88 3.52 -16.37
N GLY A 45 1.59 4.63 -16.55
CA GLY A 45 1.00 5.96 -16.53
C GLY A 45 0.83 6.58 -15.15
N PHE A 46 1.43 5.99 -14.11
CA PHE A 46 1.44 6.55 -12.76
C PHE A 46 2.75 7.27 -12.52
N ASP A 47 2.73 8.31 -11.69
CA ASP A 47 3.95 9.01 -11.30
C ASP A 47 4.66 8.24 -10.18
N GLY A 48 5.81 7.66 -10.51
CA GLY A 48 6.63 6.92 -9.56
C GLY A 48 7.74 7.72 -8.90
N TYR A 49 7.93 8.97 -9.31
CA TYR A 49 9.04 9.81 -8.81
C TYR A 49 8.69 10.52 -7.51
N GLY A 50 9.73 10.96 -6.81
CA GLY A 50 9.60 11.82 -5.64
C GLY A 50 9.22 11.13 -4.34
N HIS A 51 9.02 9.82 -4.36
CA HIS A 51 8.72 9.07 -3.14
C HIS A 51 9.98 8.90 -2.30
N LYS A 52 9.87 9.18 -0.99
CA LYS A 52 10.91 8.88 -0.02
C LYS A 52 10.30 8.06 1.11
N SER A 53 10.98 6.96 1.45
CA SER A 53 10.56 6.13 2.57
C SER A 53 10.66 6.91 3.88
N ARG A 54 9.68 6.72 4.74
CA ARG A 54 9.67 7.28 6.09
C ARG A 54 9.20 6.22 7.09
N PRO A 55 9.74 6.23 8.32
CA PRO A 55 9.31 5.24 9.30
C PRO A 55 7.88 5.49 9.77
N LEU A 56 7.19 4.41 10.08
CA LEU A 56 5.87 4.47 10.69
C LEU A 56 5.98 5.00 12.12
N THR A 57 5.14 5.98 12.46
CA THR A 57 5.12 6.58 13.80
C THR A 57 3.77 6.35 14.48
N GLU A 58 3.77 6.49 15.81
CA GLU A 58 2.54 6.42 16.60
C GLU A 58 1.51 7.45 16.15
N ASP A 59 1.96 8.68 15.85
CA ASP A 59 1.07 9.75 15.40
C ASP A 59 0.39 9.41 14.08
N MET A 60 1.11 8.81 13.15
CA MET A 60 0.53 8.35 11.87
C MET A 60 -0.58 7.34 12.09
N ILE A 61 -0.36 6.40 13.02
CA ILE A 61 -1.36 5.40 13.37
C ILE A 61 -2.58 6.06 14.03
N ALA A 62 -2.36 6.97 14.96
CA ALA A 62 -3.43 7.64 15.69
C ALA A 62 -4.32 8.47 14.76
N GLU A 63 -3.72 9.18 13.80
CA GLU A 63 -4.43 10.05 12.86
C GLU A 63 -5.15 9.30 11.74
N ALA A 64 -4.70 8.10 11.39
CA ALA A 64 -5.29 7.35 10.28
C ALA A 64 -6.65 6.76 10.65
N ASP A 65 -7.61 6.86 9.74
CA ASP A 65 -8.89 6.15 9.87
C ASP A 65 -8.75 4.68 9.53
N LYS A 66 -7.89 4.37 8.56
CA LYS A 66 -7.54 3.01 8.14
C LYS A 66 -6.05 2.88 7.96
N VAL A 67 -5.49 1.80 8.47
CA VAL A 67 -4.09 1.43 8.30
C VAL A 67 -4.07 0.19 7.42
N ILE A 68 -3.42 0.27 6.27
CA ILE A 68 -3.42 -0.79 5.26
C ILE A 68 -2.05 -1.42 5.20
N ALA A 69 -1.98 -2.72 5.47
CA ALA A 69 -0.73 -3.49 5.42
C ALA A 69 -0.70 -4.35 4.14
N MET A 70 0.51 -4.65 3.67
CA MET A 70 0.72 -5.49 2.49
C MET A 70 0.73 -6.97 2.84
N GLU A 71 1.24 -7.33 4.00
CA GLU A 71 1.39 -8.72 4.44
C GLU A 71 0.85 -8.92 5.85
N GLY A 72 0.38 -10.14 6.13
CA GLY A 72 -0.10 -10.49 7.46
C GLY A 72 0.93 -10.29 8.55
N ALA A 73 2.21 -10.54 8.26
CA ALA A 73 3.31 -10.29 9.19
C ALA A 73 3.40 -8.80 9.57
N HIS A 74 3.18 -7.90 8.62
CA HIS A 74 3.18 -6.46 8.88
C HIS A 74 1.99 -6.07 9.77
N GLN A 75 0.84 -6.63 9.50
CA GLN A 75 -0.36 -6.40 10.31
C GLN A 75 -0.12 -6.82 11.77
N GLU A 76 0.47 -7.97 11.99
CA GLU A 76 0.78 -8.47 13.32
C GLU A 76 1.75 -7.55 14.06
N VAL A 77 2.80 -7.09 13.40
CA VAL A 77 3.77 -6.17 13.99
C VAL A 77 3.11 -4.86 14.39
N ILE A 78 2.24 -4.32 13.55
CA ILE A 78 1.53 -3.07 13.84
C ILE A 78 0.60 -3.24 15.04
N ILE A 79 -0.18 -4.31 15.10
CA ILE A 79 -1.11 -4.57 16.18
C ILE A 79 -0.37 -4.83 17.51
N ASP A 80 0.75 -5.56 17.46
CA ASP A 80 1.56 -5.80 18.66
C ASP A 80 2.15 -4.51 19.22
N LYS A 81 2.62 -3.63 18.35
CA LYS A 81 3.23 -2.36 18.75
C LYS A 81 2.20 -1.30 19.13
N TYR A 82 1.06 -1.29 18.45
CA TYR A 82 -0.03 -0.34 18.64
C TYR A 82 -1.36 -1.06 18.83
N PRO A 83 -1.60 -1.69 20.01
CA PRO A 83 -2.80 -2.51 20.22
C PRO A 83 -4.12 -1.78 19.99
N ASP A 84 -4.15 -0.48 20.24
CA ASP A 84 -5.36 0.33 20.06
C ASP A 84 -5.77 0.44 18.59
N ALA A 85 -4.87 0.12 17.67
CA ALA A 85 -5.13 0.18 16.23
C ALA A 85 -5.78 -1.09 15.67
N GLU A 86 -5.93 -2.15 16.45
CA GLU A 86 -6.40 -3.47 15.98
C GLU A 86 -7.65 -3.39 15.10
N GLY A 87 -8.62 -2.59 15.48
CA GLY A 87 -9.88 -2.47 14.76
C GLY A 87 -9.82 -1.71 13.44
N LYS A 88 -8.68 -1.10 13.10
CA LYS A 88 -8.54 -0.32 11.87
C LYS A 88 -7.36 -0.73 10.97
N VAL A 89 -6.70 -1.85 11.29
CA VAL A 89 -5.61 -2.39 10.47
C VAL A 89 -6.17 -3.46 9.55
N TYR A 90 -6.01 -3.24 8.24
CA TYR A 90 -6.53 -4.10 7.19
C TYR A 90 -5.42 -4.57 6.27
N LEU A 91 -5.63 -5.70 5.60
CA LEU A 91 -4.74 -6.17 4.54
C LEU A 91 -5.25 -5.66 3.19
N LEU A 92 -4.36 -5.06 2.39
CA LEU A 92 -4.74 -4.48 1.11
C LEU A 92 -5.43 -5.51 0.21
N LYS A 93 -4.88 -6.71 0.13
CA LYS A 93 -5.42 -7.75 -0.74
C LYS A 93 -6.85 -8.16 -0.39
N SER A 94 -7.27 -7.98 0.87
CA SER A 94 -8.63 -8.31 1.29
C SER A 94 -9.71 -7.45 0.59
N PHE A 95 -9.32 -6.33 -0.01
CA PHE A 95 -10.24 -5.46 -0.75
C PHE A 95 -10.43 -5.90 -2.20
N SER A 96 -9.60 -6.80 -2.70
CA SER A 96 -9.71 -7.31 -4.06
C SER A 96 -11.00 -8.10 -4.24
N GLU A 97 -11.69 -7.90 -5.35
CA GLU A 97 -12.93 -8.62 -5.67
C GLU A 97 -12.71 -10.14 -5.78
N ASN A 98 -11.49 -10.55 -6.15
CA ASN A 98 -11.14 -11.96 -6.31
C ASN A 98 -10.58 -12.58 -5.03
N TYR A 99 -10.63 -11.85 -3.92
CA TYR A 99 -10.10 -12.34 -2.65
C TYR A 99 -10.91 -13.54 -2.15
N ASN A 100 -10.21 -14.66 -1.90
CA ASN A 100 -10.85 -15.89 -1.46
C ASN A 100 -10.49 -16.30 -0.02
N GLY A 101 -9.74 -15.46 0.69
CA GLY A 101 -9.32 -15.72 2.07
C GLY A 101 -8.12 -16.64 2.23
N LEU A 102 -7.55 -17.16 1.14
CA LEU A 102 -6.46 -18.13 1.19
C LEU A 102 -5.06 -17.51 1.15
N ASP A 103 -4.88 -16.43 0.38
CA ASP A 103 -3.60 -15.73 0.26
C ASP A 103 -3.83 -14.25 0.51
N GLU A 104 -3.38 -13.80 1.67
CA GLU A 104 -3.62 -12.45 2.16
C GLU A 104 -2.49 -11.48 1.84
N ASP A 105 -1.37 -11.98 1.33
CA ASP A 105 -0.15 -11.18 1.19
C ASP A 105 0.05 -10.67 -0.24
N ILE A 106 0.46 -9.39 -0.33
CA ILE A 106 1.07 -8.85 -1.53
C ILE A 106 2.56 -8.75 -1.22
N LYS A 107 3.32 -9.64 -1.81
CA LYS A 107 4.75 -9.80 -1.49
C LYS A 107 5.60 -8.72 -2.14
N ASP A 108 6.63 -8.28 -1.40
CA ASP A 108 7.61 -7.34 -1.90
C ASP A 108 8.40 -7.99 -3.06
N PRO A 109 8.41 -7.40 -4.27
CA PRO A 109 9.13 -7.95 -5.41
C PRO A 109 10.62 -7.62 -5.42
N SER A 110 11.10 -6.86 -4.46
CA SER A 110 12.47 -6.38 -4.39
C SER A 110 13.47 -7.54 -4.47
N GLY A 111 14.44 -7.42 -5.37
CA GLY A 111 15.44 -8.48 -5.62
C GLY A 111 14.94 -9.66 -6.43
N ARG A 112 13.71 -9.62 -6.92
CA ARG A 112 13.12 -10.69 -7.73
C ARG A 112 13.05 -10.30 -9.20
N SER A 113 12.47 -11.19 -10.05
CA SER A 113 12.36 -10.97 -11.49
C SER A 113 11.30 -9.95 -11.87
N ASP A 114 11.31 -9.51 -13.13
CA ASP A 114 10.31 -8.61 -13.69
C ASP A 114 8.89 -9.18 -13.56
N TYR A 115 8.75 -10.49 -13.67
CA TYR A 115 7.48 -11.18 -13.45
C TYR A 115 6.90 -10.85 -12.06
N HIS A 116 7.74 -10.89 -11.03
CA HIS A 116 7.30 -10.59 -9.65
C HIS A 116 6.89 -9.13 -9.48
N TYR A 117 7.58 -8.20 -10.16
CA TYR A 117 7.19 -6.79 -10.16
C TYR A 117 5.83 -6.58 -10.83
N ARG A 118 5.61 -7.21 -11.98
CA ARG A 118 4.32 -7.13 -12.69
C ARG A 118 3.19 -7.77 -11.88
N LEU A 119 3.46 -8.91 -11.25
CA LEU A 119 2.48 -9.58 -10.39
C LEU A 119 2.10 -8.70 -9.20
N CYS A 120 3.10 -8.13 -8.53
CA CYS A 120 2.89 -7.22 -7.40
C CYS A 120 2.02 -6.02 -7.82
N PHE A 121 2.35 -5.40 -8.95
CA PHE A 121 1.57 -4.29 -9.48
C PHE A 121 0.12 -4.70 -9.76
N ALA A 122 -0.09 -5.83 -10.41
CA ALA A 122 -1.43 -6.31 -10.74
C ALA A 122 -2.26 -6.57 -9.48
N GLU A 123 -1.67 -7.20 -8.46
CA GLU A 123 -2.36 -7.46 -7.19
C GLU A 123 -2.71 -6.15 -6.47
N ILE A 124 -1.79 -5.20 -6.44
CA ILE A 124 -2.04 -3.87 -5.87
C ILE A 124 -3.15 -3.16 -6.63
N TYR A 125 -3.09 -3.15 -7.95
CA TYR A 125 -4.08 -2.47 -8.79
C TYR A 125 -5.49 -3.00 -8.52
N MET A 126 -5.66 -4.31 -8.51
CA MET A 126 -6.96 -4.94 -8.26
C MET A 126 -7.47 -4.65 -6.84
N ALA A 127 -6.58 -4.69 -5.85
CA ALA A 127 -6.95 -4.43 -4.47
C ALA A 127 -7.31 -2.95 -4.26
N VAL A 128 -6.57 -2.03 -4.87
CA VAL A 128 -6.87 -0.60 -4.82
C VAL A 128 -8.19 -0.28 -5.50
N GLU A 129 -8.51 -0.98 -6.59
CA GLU A 129 -9.85 -0.86 -7.23
C GLU A 129 -10.96 -1.18 -6.22
N GLY A 130 -10.85 -2.30 -5.52
CA GLY A 130 -11.83 -2.70 -4.52
C GLY A 130 -11.89 -1.75 -3.33
N LEU A 131 -10.73 -1.26 -2.88
CA LEU A 131 -10.67 -0.27 -1.80
C LEU A 131 -11.33 1.05 -2.22
N THR A 132 -11.08 1.50 -3.43
CA THR A 132 -11.68 2.73 -3.96
C THR A 132 -13.21 2.63 -3.97
N LYS A 133 -13.75 1.51 -4.42
CA LYS A 133 -15.20 1.27 -4.44
C LYS A 133 -15.83 1.34 -3.04
N ARG A 134 -15.11 0.85 -2.02
CA ARG A 134 -15.61 0.89 -0.64
C ARG A 134 -15.53 2.27 0.00
N CYS A 135 -14.64 3.12 -0.49
CA CYS A 135 -14.51 4.50 -0.01
C CYS A 135 -15.49 5.47 -0.67
N ILE A 136 -16.06 5.07 -1.79
CA ILE A 136 -17.04 5.84 -2.54
C ILE A 136 -18.51 5.50 -2.08
#